data_c080c190fb07c2cb84fc6e692adb45dc
#
_entry.id   c080c190fb07c2cb84fc6e692adb45dc
#
_cell.length_a   1.000
_cell.length_b   1.000
_cell.length_c   1.000
_cell.angle_alpha   90.00
_cell.angle_beta   90.00
_cell.angle_gamma   90.00
#
_symmetry.space_group_name_H-M   'P 1'
#
loop_
_entity.id
_entity.type
_entity.pdbx_description
1 polymer ?
#
loop_
_entity_poly.entity_id
_entity_poly.type
_entity_poly.pdbx_seq_one_letter_code
_entity_poly.pdbx_strand_id
1 'polypeptide(L)'
;MRNQRTPVRSLVTSQGTCIAMDDGMIVWETKQNRRTLQLHCIATVILGMQNDDGIVEKMFVGDGKGQLHILAVPNLALEKSVPISDSALRAMCLDSDEKLALLIADADGKIWRFSDASQPHLLFETNRSISSIRSERNSIRIQSGWEQCTFERNGLLQQSHDASTSFGENTMLRRLKERQKLDEQREQAESQIRLMAGV
;
A
#
# COMPACT_ATOMS: atom_id res chain seq x y z
N MET A 1 20.14 27.61 -8.70
CA MET A 1 19.64 26.29 -9.12
C MET A 1 18.30 26.07 -8.43
N ARG A 2 17.20 25.87 -9.16
CA ARG A 2 15.92 25.47 -8.55
C ARG A 2 16.08 24.01 -8.14
N ASN A 3 16.08 23.72 -6.83
CA ASN A 3 15.96 22.35 -6.36
C ASN A 3 14.67 21.78 -6.94
N GLN A 4 14.79 20.81 -7.81
CA GLN A 4 13.66 20.14 -8.43
C GLN A 4 13.04 19.24 -7.38
N ARG A 5 11.85 19.59 -6.90
CA ARG A 5 11.08 18.78 -5.92
C ARG A 5 10.62 17.50 -6.57
N THR A 6 10.81 16.39 -5.90
CA THR A 6 10.47 15.06 -6.41
C THR A 6 9.28 14.49 -5.64
N PRO A 7 8.22 14.00 -6.32
CA PRO A 7 7.14 13.28 -5.67
C PRO A 7 7.64 11.98 -5.02
N VAL A 8 7.31 11.78 -3.75
CA VAL A 8 7.69 10.56 -3.01
C VAL A 8 6.49 9.65 -2.74
N ARG A 9 5.30 10.22 -2.63
CA ARG A 9 4.03 9.48 -2.46
C ARG A 9 2.90 10.22 -3.17
N SER A 10 1.90 9.46 -3.61
CA SER A 10 0.68 10.02 -4.17
C SER A 10 -0.53 9.19 -3.79
N LEU A 11 -1.67 9.86 -3.65
CA LEU A 11 -3.00 9.28 -3.46
C LEU A 11 -3.94 9.92 -4.48
N VAL A 12 -4.53 9.10 -5.34
CA VAL A 12 -5.54 9.54 -6.32
C VAL A 12 -6.93 9.20 -5.79
N THR A 13 -7.82 10.16 -5.85
CA THR A 13 -9.22 10.04 -5.42
C THR A 13 -10.16 10.56 -6.52
N SER A 14 -11.46 10.37 -6.36
CA SER A 14 -12.47 10.92 -7.29
C SER A 14 -12.47 12.45 -7.35
N GLN A 15 -12.00 13.13 -6.31
CA GLN A 15 -12.02 14.59 -6.19
C GLN A 15 -10.71 15.26 -6.62
N GLY A 16 -9.60 14.54 -6.54
CA GLY A 16 -8.28 15.11 -6.82
C GLY A 16 -7.14 14.18 -6.46
N THR A 17 -5.95 14.72 -6.50
CA THR A 17 -4.72 13.99 -6.20
C THR A 17 -3.98 14.67 -5.06
N CYS A 18 -3.62 13.87 -4.04
CA CYS A 18 -2.66 14.29 -3.02
C CYS A 18 -1.26 13.83 -3.42
N ILE A 19 -0.30 14.73 -3.38
CA ILE A 19 1.10 14.44 -3.72
C ILE A 19 1.98 14.93 -2.57
N ALA A 20 2.78 14.03 -2.02
CA ALA A 20 3.83 14.39 -1.08
C ALA A 20 5.18 14.49 -1.80
N MET A 21 5.92 15.54 -1.50
CA MET A 21 7.23 15.84 -2.07
C MET A 21 8.35 15.46 -1.10
N ASP A 22 9.56 15.31 -1.63
CA ASP A 22 10.78 14.97 -0.90
C ASP A 22 11.24 16.04 0.10
N ASP A 23 10.77 17.29 -0.06
CA ASP A 23 11.01 18.39 0.87
C ASP A 23 9.95 18.52 1.98
N GLY A 24 9.00 17.59 2.06
CA GLY A 24 7.92 17.57 3.04
C GLY A 24 6.70 18.42 2.63
N MET A 25 6.66 18.94 1.42
CA MET A 25 5.47 19.63 0.94
C MET A 25 4.39 18.64 0.54
N ILE A 26 3.18 18.85 1.04
CA ILE A 26 1.97 18.15 0.61
C ILE A 26 1.19 19.06 -0.34
N VAL A 27 0.78 18.51 -1.48
CA VAL A 27 -0.02 19.20 -2.49
C VAL A 27 -1.34 18.46 -2.63
N TRP A 28 -2.45 19.18 -2.53
CA TRP A 28 -3.77 18.70 -2.90
C TRP A 28 -4.20 19.42 -4.18
N GLU A 29 -4.38 18.68 -5.25
CA GLU A 29 -4.72 19.20 -6.57
C GLU A 29 -6.06 18.63 -7.03
N THR A 30 -6.98 19.53 -7.36
CA THR A 30 -8.29 19.21 -7.96
C THR A 30 -8.37 19.88 -9.33
N LYS A 31 -9.42 19.61 -10.09
CA LYS A 31 -9.66 20.29 -11.38
C LYS A 31 -9.75 21.82 -11.26
N GLN A 32 -10.15 22.34 -10.10
CA GLN A 32 -10.45 23.75 -9.90
C GLN A 32 -9.45 24.46 -8.97
N ASN A 33 -8.72 23.71 -8.15
CA ASN A 33 -7.94 24.31 -7.08
C ASN A 33 -6.69 23.49 -6.76
N ARG A 34 -5.64 24.19 -6.32
CA ARG A 34 -4.41 23.60 -5.80
C ARG A 34 -4.11 24.21 -4.43
N ARG A 35 -3.93 23.35 -3.44
CA ARG A 35 -3.54 23.71 -2.07
C ARG A 35 -2.21 23.07 -1.73
N THR A 36 -1.44 23.73 -0.90
CA THR A 36 -0.15 23.23 -0.43
C THR A 36 -0.04 23.41 1.07
N LEU A 37 0.60 22.43 1.72
CA LEU A 37 0.95 22.47 3.13
C LEU A 37 2.40 22.03 3.27
N GLN A 38 3.20 22.76 4.03
CA GLN A 38 4.57 22.36 4.36
C GLN A 38 4.56 21.59 5.69
N LEU A 39 4.95 20.31 5.65
CA LEU A 39 5.30 19.52 6.82
C LEU A 39 6.82 19.59 7.03
N HIS A 40 7.26 19.43 8.27
CA HIS A 40 8.71 19.43 8.62
C HIS A 40 9.35 18.04 8.51
N CYS A 41 8.76 17.17 7.69
CA CYS A 41 9.15 15.76 7.56
C CYS A 41 8.71 15.22 6.19
N ILE A 42 9.37 14.15 5.75
CA ILE A 42 9.04 13.47 4.50
C ILE A 42 7.93 12.45 4.76
N ALA A 43 6.83 12.55 4.01
CA ALA A 43 5.75 11.58 4.06
C ALA A 43 6.20 10.21 3.55
N THR A 44 5.90 9.17 4.31
CA THR A 44 6.20 7.78 3.95
C THR A 44 4.97 7.00 3.51
N VAL A 45 3.79 7.41 3.97
CA VAL A 45 2.50 6.80 3.64
C VAL A 45 1.39 7.85 3.68
N ILE A 46 0.39 7.71 2.79
CA ILE A 46 -0.79 8.59 2.74
C ILE A 46 -2.04 7.70 2.62
N LEU A 47 -3.07 8.05 3.38
CA LEU A 47 -4.38 7.41 3.36
C LEU A 47 -5.48 8.47 3.34
N GLY A 48 -6.47 8.33 2.47
CA GLY A 48 -7.67 9.17 2.46
C GLY A 48 -8.84 8.46 3.13
N MET A 49 -9.57 9.16 3.98
CA MET A 49 -10.82 8.70 4.55
C MET A 49 -11.98 9.37 3.82
N GLN A 50 -12.85 8.55 3.26
CA GLN A 50 -14.04 9.00 2.55
C GLN A 50 -15.28 8.90 3.45
N ASN A 51 -16.21 9.83 3.27
CA ASN A 51 -17.56 9.72 3.81
C ASN A 51 -18.42 8.75 2.98
N ASP A 52 -19.68 8.61 3.37
CA ASP A 52 -20.65 7.71 2.70
C ASP A 52 -20.92 8.10 1.21
N ASP A 53 -20.67 9.36 0.84
CA ASP A 53 -20.79 9.87 -0.54
C ASP A 53 -19.50 9.65 -1.37
N GLY A 54 -18.48 9.01 -0.81
CA GLY A 54 -17.18 8.79 -1.45
C GLY A 54 -16.30 10.04 -1.53
N ILE A 55 -16.65 11.06 -0.72
CA ILE A 55 -15.91 12.33 -0.62
C ILE A 55 -14.82 12.19 0.43
N VAL A 56 -13.56 12.50 0.08
CA VAL A 56 -12.45 12.53 1.04
C VAL A 56 -12.61 13.74 1.97
N GLU A 57 -12.82 13.49 3.23
CA GLU A 57 -12.94 14.52 4.26
C GLU A 57 -11.65 14.70 5.06
N LYS A 58 -10.94 13.60 5.28
CA LYS A 58 -9.66 13.60 6.01
C LYS A 58 -8.57 12.87 5.24
N MET A 59 -7.37 13.36 5.37
CA MET A 59 -6.15 12.68 4.93
C MET A 59 -5.25 12.40 6.12
N PHE A 60 -4.74 11.20 6.16
CA PHE A 60 -3.74 10.74 7.12
C PHE A 60 -2.41 10.62 6.43
N VAL A 61 -1.39 11.28 6.96
CA VAL A 61 -0.03 11.28 6.41
C VAL A 61 0.91 10.78 7.50
N GLY A 62 1.49 9.61 7.28
CA GLY A 62 2.54 9.07 8.14
C GLY A 62 3.92 9.52 7.66
N ASP A 63 4.84 9.74 8.57
CA ASP A 63 6.18 10.22 8.25
C ASP A 63 7.31 9.28 8.67
N GLY A 64 8.53 9.66 8.29
CA GLY A 64 9.75 8.93 8.61
C GLY A 64 10.19 8.98 10.09
N LYS A 65 9.52 9.80 10.91
CA LYS A 65 9.79 9.94 12.35
C LYS A 65 8.71 9.29 13.22
N GLY A 66 7.78 8.54 12.61
CA GLY A 66 6.71 7.87 13.33
C GLY A 66 5.55 8.76 13.74
N GLN A 67 5.44 9.98 13.14
CA GLN A 67 4.33 10.88 13.38
C GLN A 67 3.20 10.62 12.39
N LEU A 68 1.97 10.70 12.86
CA LEU A 68 0.75 10.73 12.06
C LEU A 68 0.22 12.16 12.01
N HIS A 69 0.10 12.73 10.83
CA HIS A 69 -0.50 14.03 10.58
C HIS A 69 -1.90 13.85 10.01
N ILE A 70 -2.89 14.50 10.64
CA ILE A 70 -4.30 14.48 10.23
C ILE A 70 -4.61 15.80 9.55
N LEU A 71 -5.04 15.73 8.30
CA LEU A 71 -5.32 16.90 7.46
C LEU A 71 -6.80 16.93 7.09
N ALA A 72 -7.45 18.07 7.27
CA ALA A 72 -8.79 18.30 6.74
C ALA A 72 -8.76 18.61 5.24
N VAL A 73 -9.64 17.99 4.46
CA VAL A 73 -9.84 18.22 3.03
C VAL A 73 -11.21 18.92 2.86
N PRO A 74 -11.34 19.91 1.96
CA PRO A 74 -10.44 20.27 0.87
C PRO A 74 -9.41 21.35 1.19
N ASN A 75 -9.42 21.91 2.39
CA ASN A 75 -8.59 23.06 2.74
C ASN A 75 -7.11 22.72 2.94
N LEU A 76 -6.78 21.46 3.06
CA LEU A 76 -5.46 20.93 3.40
C LEU A 76 -4.92 21.55 4.70
N ALA A 77 -5.79 21.69 5.71
CA ALA A 77 -5.45 22.24 7.01
C ALA A 77 -4.95 21.12 7.94
N LEU A 78 -3.82 21.33 8.59
CA LEU A 78 -3.32 20.42 9.63
C LEU A 78 -4.23 20.52 10.87
N GLU A 79 -4.96 19.45 11.19
CA GLU A 79 -5.81 19.38 12.38
C GLU A 79 -5.00 18.94 13.60
N LYS A 80 -4.16 17.91 13.41
CA LYS A 80 -3.44 17.28 14.53
C LYS A 80 -2.20 16.56 14.03
N SER A 81 -1.17 16.50 14.87
CA SER A 81 -0.01 15.60 14.72
C SER A 81 0.10 14.74 15.97
N VAL A 82 0.21 13.42 15.79
CA VAL A 82 0.20 12.44 16.87
C VAL A 82 1.43 11.54 16.73
N PRO A 83 2.26 11.41 17.77
CA PRO A 83 3.33 10.41 17.79
C PRO A 83 2.70 9.01 17.91
N ILE A 84 3.04 8.13 16.97
CA ILE A 84 2.57 6.74 16.95
C ILE A 84 3.70 5.80 17.38
N SER A 85 4.89 6.01 16.82
CA SER A 85 6.07 5.15 16.99
C SER A 85 7.34 5.98 16.96
N ASP A 86 8.45 5.42 17.39
CA ASP A 86 9.80 6.01 17.22
C ASP A 86 10.39 5.67 15.85
N SER A 87 9.70 4.84 15.07
CA SER A 87 10.13 4.38 13.73
C SER A 87 9.19 4.88 12.64
N ALA A 88 9.72 4.95 11.40
CA ALA A 88 8.97 5.43 10.24
C ALA A 88 7.66 4.65 10.03
N LEU A 89 6.55 5.35 9.82
CA LEU A 89 5.28 4.72 9.46
C LEU A 89 5.36 4.24 8.02
N ARG A 90 4.99 2.98 7.74
CA ARG A 90 5.17 2.34 6.43
C ARG A 90 3.87 2.04 5.71
N ALA A 91 2.85 1.64 6.44
CA ALA A 91 1.56 1.29 5.87
C ALA A 91 0.42 1.69 6.81
N MET A 92 -0.72 2.04 6.23
CA MET A 92 -1.93 2.38 6.97
C MET A 92 -3.17 1.86 6.25
N CYS A 93 -4.19 1.49 7.02
CA CYS A 93 -5.53 1.26 6.51
C CYS A 93 -6.59 1.66 7.56
N LEU A 94 -7.83 1.83 7.12
CA LEU A 94 -8.96 1.97 8.03
C LEU A 94 -9.21 0.63 8.73
N ASP A 95 -9.56 0.67 10.00
CA ASP A 95 -9.94 -0.52 10.74
C ASP A 95 -11.38 -0.94 10.38
N SER A 96 -11.57 -2.20 9.98
CA SER A 96 -12.90 -2.73 9.63
C SER A 96 -13.83 -2.91 10.83
N ASP A 97 -13.26 -3.04 12.03
CA ASP A 97 -14.03 -3.37 13.24
C ASP A 97 -14.48 -2.11 13.99
N GLU A 98 -13.84 -0.99 13.76
CA GLU A 98 -14.18 0.27 14.41
C GLU A 98 -14.16 1.43 13.43
N LYS A 99 -15.33 2.05 13.27
CA LYS A 99 -15.48 3.24 12.43
C LYS A 99 -14.54 4.35 12.92
N LEU A 100 -13.74 4.93 12.01
CA LEU A 100 -12.77 6.00 12.28
C LEU A 100 -11.49 5.58 13.03
N ALA A 101 -11.24 4.30 13.19
CA ALA A 101 -9.94 3.82 13.66
C ALA A 101 -9.01 3.47 12.50
N LEU A 102 -7.71 3.59 12.74
CA LEU A 102 -6.64 3.26 11.82
C LEU A 102 -5.82 2.08 12.36
N LEU A 103 -5.42 1.20 11.47
CA LEU A 103 -4.31 0.29 11.68
C LEU A 103 -3.08 0.87 10.98
N ILE A 104 -1.97 0.95 11.71
CA ILE A 104 -0.73 1.59 11.26
C ILE A 104 0.41 0.61 11.49
N ALA A 105 1.21 0.37 10.47
CA ALA A 105 2.44 -0.42 10.57
C ALA A 105 3.66 0.48 10.49
N ASP A 106 4.62 0.26 11.36
CA ASP A 106 5.90 0.97 11.34
C ASP A 106 7.03 0.16 10.70
N ALA A 107 8.22 0.74 10.60
CA ALA A 107 9.40 0.14 9.98
C ALA A 107 9.97 -1.03 10.79
N ASP A 108 9.70 -1.09 12.09
CA ASP A 108 10.15 -2.16 12.99
C ASP A 108 9.20 -3.36 12.98
N GLY A 109 8.09 -3.28 12.23
CA GLY A 109 7.11 -4.36 12.13
C GLY A 109 6.07 -4.35 13.25
N LYS A 110 5.93 -3.24 13.97
CA LYS A 110 4.89 -3.06 14.98
C LYS A 110 3.59 -2.62 14.33
N ILE A 111 2.49 -3.18 14.79
CA ILE A 111 1.14 -2.81 14.36
C ILE A 111 0.46 -2.03 15.47
N TRP A 112 0.11 -0.82 15.16
CA TRP A 112 -0.54 0.14 16.05
C TRP A 112 -1.99 0.32 15.66
N ARG A 113 -2.84 0.59 16.65
CA ARG A 113 -4.20 1.06 16.46
C ARG A 113 -4.33 2.47 17.00
N PHE A 114 -4.95 3.32 16.19
CA PHE A 114 -5.21 4.71 16.54
C PHE A 114 -6.65 5.07 16.22
N SER A 115 -7.32 5.79 17.12
CA SER A 115 -8.58 6.50 16.86
C SER A 115 -8.53 7.90 17.48
N ASP A 116 -9.34 8.81 16.97
CA ASP A 116 -9.37 10.20 17.51
C ASP A 116 -9.75 10.25 19.00
N ALA A 117 -10.49 9.24 19.48
CA ALA A 117 -10.96 9.15 20.84
C ALA A 117 -9.95 8.53 21.82
N SER A 118 -8.86 7.93 21.34
CA SER A 118 -7.90 7.19 22.17
C SER A 118 -6.45 7.51 21.84
N GLN A 119 -5.57 7.24 22.80
CA GLN A 119 -4.13 7.23 22.54
C GLN A 119 -3.77 6.05 21.61
N PRO A 120 -2.71 6.19 20.78
CA PRO A 120 -2.20 5.07 20.00
C PRO A 120 -1.81 3.92 20.92
N HIS A 121 -2.21 2.69 20.58
CA HIS A 121 -1.79 1.52 21.33
C HIS A 121 -1.24 0.44 20.40
N LEU A 122 -0.18 -0.22 20.86
CA LEU A 122 0.43 -1.34 20.18
C LEU A 122 -0.49 -2.55 20.25
N LEU A 123 -0.87 -3.11 19.09
CA LEU A 123 -1.64 -4.36 19.04
C LEU A 123 -0.72 -5.56 19.17
N PHE A 124 0.30 -5.61 18.31
CA PHE A 124 1.31 -6.66 18.31
C PHE A 124 2.55 -6.25 17.49
N GLU A 125 3.58 -7.05 17.56
CA GLU A 125 4.84 -6.87 16.85
C GLU A 125 5.14 -8.09 15.99
N THR A 126 5.69 -7.87 14.80
CA THR A 126 6.15 -8.90 13.88
C THR A 126 7.64 -8.68 13.60
N ASN A 127 8.38 -9.74 13.30
CA ASN A 127 9.77 -9.60 12.86
C ASN A 127 9.88 -9.34 11.35
N ARG A 128 8.91 -8.58 10.76
CA ARG A 128 8.76 -8.43 9.33
C ARG A 128 8.74 -6.96 8.92
N SER A 129 9.40 -6.64 7.82
CA SER A 129 9.26 -5.32 7.19
C SER A 129 7.95 -5.25 6.42
N ILE A 130 7.03 -4.40 6.85
CA ILE A 130 5.66 -4.33 6.31
C ILE A 130 5.60 -3.31 5.18
N SER A 131 5.11 -3.73 4.01
CA SER A 131 4.88 -2.88 2.84
C SER A 131 3.42 -2.48 2.64
N SER A 132 2.47 -3.31 3.10
CA SER A 132 1.05 -2.97 3.14
C SER A 132 0.33 -3.67 4.29
N ILE A 133 -0.78 -3.07 4.71
CA ILE A 133 -1.66 -3.59 5.75
C ILE A 133 -3.11 -3.49 5.30
N ARG A 134 -3.93 -4.47 5.66
CA ARG A 134 -5.38 -4.47 5.45
C ARG A 134 -6.07 -4.99 6.69
N SER A 135 -7.16 -4.32 7.06
CA SER A 135 -8.08 -4.80 8.08
C SER A 135 -9.13 -5.70 7.46
N GLU A 136 -9.34 -6.85 8.05
CA GLU A 136 -10.43 -7.77 7.74
C GLU A 136 -11.20 -8.03 9.03
N ARG A 137 -12.45 -8.55 8.90
CA ARG A 137 -13.24 -8.89 10.09
C ARG A 137 -12.46 -9.93 10.93
N ASN A 138 -12.13 -9.56 12.17
CA ASN A 138 -11.38 -10.35 13.16
C ASN A 138 -9.91 -10.63 12.82
N SER A 139 -9.37 -10.12 11.70
CA SER A 139 -7.97 -10.37 11.34
C SER A 139 -7.31 -9.16 10.69
N ILE A 140 -5.98 -9.21 10.66
CA ILE A 140 -5.14 -8.21 10.02
C ILE A 140 -4.25 -8.92 9.02
N ARG A 141 -4.33 -8.50 7.76
CA ARG A 141 -3.48 -9.02 6.71
C ARG A 141 -2.34 -8.04 6.42
N ILE A 142 -1.12 -8.54 6.40
CA ILE A 142 0.06 -7.76 6.06
C ILE A 142 0.77 -8.35 4.84
N GLN A 143 1.44 -7.47 4.08
CA GLN A 143 2.38 -7.83 3.03
C GLN A 143 3.79 -7.49 3.49
N SER A 144 4.71 -8.45 3.40
CA SER A 144 6.13 -8.28 3.68
C SER A 144 6.94 -8.84 2.50
N GLY A 145 7.41 -7.97 1.62
CA GLY A 145 8.00 -8.40 0.36
C GLY A 145 7.02 -9.23 -0.47
N TRP A 146 7.36 -10.48 -0.76
CA TRP A 146 6.51 -11.44 -1.50
C TRP A 146 5.59 -12.26 -0.58
N GLU A 147 5.80 -12.20 0.71
CA GLU A 147 5.03 -12.96 1.69
C GLU A 147 3.80 -12.19 2.15
N GLN A 148 2.65 -12.86 2.15
CA GLN A 148 1.40 -12.36 2.68
C GLN A 148 1.05 -13.15 3.94
N CYS A 149 0.88 -12.46 5.06
CA CYS A 149 0.56 -13.05 6.34
C CYS A 149 -0.78 -12.53 6.85
N THR A 150 -1.56 -13.42 7.45
CA THR A 150 -2.80 -13.08 8.15
C THR A 150 -2.63 -13.37 9.62
N PHE A 151 -2.89 -12.38 10.46
CA PHE A 151 -2.81 -12.46 11.90
C PHE A 151 -4.20 -12.27 12.52
N GLU A 152 -4.44 -12.92 13.65
CA GLU A 152 -5.49 -12.46 14.55
C GLU A 152 -5.15 -11.08 15.10
N ARG A 153 -6.13 -10.39 15.65
CA ARG A 153 -5.89 -9.05 16.22
C ARG A 153 -4.98 -9.03 17.45
N ASN A 154 -4.80 -10.18 18.09
CA ASN A 154 -3.85 -10.38 19.18
C ASN A 154 -2.42 -10.71 18.71
N GLY A 155 -2.18 -10.73 17.39
CA GLY A 155 -0.87 -11.02 16.80
C GLY A 155 -0.59 -12.51 16.54
N LEU A 156 -1.55 -13.41 16.80
CA LEU A 156 -1.37 -14.82 16.47
C LEU A 156 -1.41 -15.02 14.95
N LEU A 157 -0.35 -15.57 14.40
CA LEU A 157 -0.25 -15.85 12.96
C LEU A 157 -1.22 -16.99 12.59
N GLN A 158 -2.20 -16.71 11.74
CA GLN A 158 -3.16 -17.69 11.22
C GLN A 158 -2.66 -18.36 9.95
N GLN A 159 -2.17 -17.56 9.00
CA GLN A 159 -1.75 -18.02 7.67
C GLN A 159 -0.57 -17.22 7.16
N SER A 160 0.32 -17.89 6.43
CA SER A 160 1.40 -17.26 5.67
C SER A 160 1.43 -17.88 4.28
N HIS A 161 1.39 -17.04 3.25
CA HIS A 161 1.47 -17.45 1.85
C HIS A 161 2.63 -16.72 1.19
N ASP A 162 3.53 -17.48 0.57
CA ASP A 162 4.56 -16.91 -0.30
C ASP A 162 3.95 -16.64 -1.68
N ALA A 163 3.68 -15.36 -1.97
CA ALA A 163 3.13 -14.95 -3.26
C ALA A 163 4.11 -15.15 -4.42
N SER A 164 5.43 -15.31 -4.15
CA SER A 164 6.42 -15.53 -5.18
C SER A 164 6.29 -16.91 -5.81
N THR A 165 5.97 -17.95 -5.01
CA THR A 165 5.80 -19.32 -5.50
C THR A 165 4.57 -19.46 -6.39
N SER A 166 3.45 -18.83 -6.04
CA SER A 166 2.23 -18.95 -6.83
C SER A 166 2.23 -18.13 -8.12
N PHE A 167 2.92 -16.97 -8.16
CA PHE A 167 2.95 -16.10 -9.33
C PHE A 167 4.08 -16.49 -10.31
N GLY A 168 5.25 -16.87 -9.78
CA GLY A 168 6.41 -17.31 -10.58
C GLY A 168 6.18 -18.65 -11.24
N GLU A 169 5.73 -19.66 -10.49
CA GLU A 169 5.45 -21.01 -11.01
C GLU A 169 4.32 -21.02 -12.04
N ASN A 170 3.21 -20.36 -11.78
CA ASN A 170 2.11 -20.30 -12.75
C ASN A 170 2.49 -19.57 -14.05
N THR A 171 3.30 -18.52 -13.97
CA THR A 171 3.75 -17.76 -15.16
C THR A 171 4.83 -18.55 -15.92
N MET A 172 5.76 -19.22 -15.22
CA MET A 172 6.77 -20.07 -15.84
C MET A 172 6.16 -21.33 -16.46
N LEU A 173 5.27 -22.02 -15.72
CA LEU A 173 4.56 -23.19 -16.23
C LEU A 173 3.68 -22.85 -17.43
N ARG A 174 3.02 -21.69 -17.43
CA ARG A 174 2.26 -21.22 -18.58
C ARG A 174 3.14 -20.95 -19.79
N ARG A 175 4.27 -20.27 -19.61
CA ARG A 175 5.25 -20.01 -20.69
C ARG A 175 5.89 -21.28 -21.20
N LEU A 176 6.19 -22.27 -20.35
CA LEU A 176 6.68 -23.59 -20.74
C LEU A 176 5.65 -24.36 -21.56
N LYS A 177 4.39 -24.39 -21.13
CA LYS A 177 3.30 -25.02 -21.90
C LYS A 177 3.03 -24.34 -23.24
N GLU A 178 3.10 -23.01 -23.29
CA GLU A 178 2.99 -22.25 -24.56
C GLU A 178 4.15 -22.55 -25.51
N ARG A 179 5.37 -22.68 -24.99
CA ARG A 179 6.55 -23.09 -25.79
C ARG A 179 6.41 -24.53 -26.31
N GLN A 180 6.07 -25.47 -25.44
CA GLN A 180 5.85 -26.86 -25.85
C GLN A 180 4.80 -26.98 -26.96
N LYS A 181 3.71 -26.25 -26.85
CA LYS A 181 2.66 -26.23 -27.88
C LYS A 181 3.13 -25.64 -29.21
N LEU A 182 3.98 -24.63 -29.19
CA LEU A 182 4.60 -24.03 -30.36
C LEU A 182 5.59 -24.99 -31.03
N ASP A 183 6.39 -25.70 -30.23
CA ASP A 183 7.36 -26.69 -30.75
C ASP A 183 6.62 -27.89 -31.36
N GLU A 184 5.57 -28.41 -30.77
CA GLU A 184 4.71 -29.45 -31.33
C GLU A 184 4.03 -29.03 -32.64
N GLN A 185 3.53 -27.77 -32.71
CA GLN A 185 2.98 -27.25 -33.98
C GLN A 185 4.02 -27.11 -35.07
N ARG A 186 5.24 -26.75 -34.72
CA ARG A 186 6.36 -26.66 -35.67
C ARG A 186 6.78 -28.03 -36.20
N GLU A 187 6.89 -29.03 -35.32
CA GLU A 187 7.21 -30.42 -35.73
C GLU A 187 6.12 -31.01 -36.63
N GLN A 188 4.84 -30.75 -36.33
CA GLN A 188 3.72 -31.16 -37.16
C GLN A 188 3.76 -30.50 -38.54
N ALA A 189 4.05 -29.18 -38.59
CA ALA A 189 4.18 -28.47 -39.86
C ALA A 189 5.39 -28.97 -40.69
N GLU A 190 6.53 -29.21 -40.05
CA GLU A 190 7.71 -29.78 -40.71
C GLU A 190 7.46 -31.21 -41.24
N SER A 191 6.73 -32.04 -40.51
CA SER A 191 6.32 -33.37 -40.91
C SER A 191 5.37 -33.34 -42.13
N GLN A 192 4.41 -32.39 -42.13
CA GLN A 192 3.52 -32.20 -43.27
C GLN A 192 4.27 -31.73 -44.52
N ILE A 193 5.23 -30.82 -44.39
CA ILE A 193 6.06 -30.35 -45.49
C ILE A 193 6.89 -31.50 -46.07
N ARG A 194 7.47 -32.39 -45.25
CA ARG A 194 8.21 -33.57 -45.70
C ARG A 194 7.34 -34.56 -46.45
N LEU A 195 6.11 -34.81 -45.96
CA LEU A 195 5.13 -35.66 -46.63
C LEU A 195 4.72 -35.10 -48.00
N MET A 196 4.55 -33.77 -48.12
CA MET A 196 4.22 -33.11 -49.40
C MET A 196 5.41 -33.06 -50.36
N ALA A 197 6.63 -33.01 -49.85
CA ALA A 197 7.85 -32.98 -50.68
C ALA A 197 8.30 -34.36 -51.19
N GLY A 198 7.63 -35.46 -50.76
CA GLY A 198 7.92 -36.81 -51.23
C GLY A 198 9.27 -37.36 -50.77
N VAL A 199 9.79 -36.87 -49.62
CA VAL A 199 11.07 -37.33 -49.03
C VAL A 199 10.78 -38.07 -47.73
#